data_a244135dbe6dd9f2a0b44710eb475c3e
#
_entry.id   a244135dbe6dd9f2a0b44710eb475c3e
#
_cell.length_a   1.000
_cell.length_b   1.000
_cell.length_c   1.000
_cell.angle_alpha   90.00
_cell.angle_beta   90.00
_cell.angle_gamma   90.00
#
_symmetry.space_group_name_H-M   'P 1'
#
loop_
_entity.id
_entity.type
_entity.pdbx_description
1 polymer ?
#
loop_
_entity_poly.entity_id
_entity_poly.type
_entity_poly.pdbx_seq_one_letter_code
_entity_poly.pdbx_strand_id
1 'polypeptide(L)'
;EAVITDLRWANSNWVPMERPVANDDQITIDLIAKVEDKEVANQTDVVYLVTEHNNRPVEGFHAYLLDMALNETKTFTIPFPEEYEDKEVAGKECEFTVTLKDVKAKDLAELDDEFAKGIGDGFETVAELREQIKNNLFENANTTAQREYENKILEELKNRSTLEASQILIDQETQAIIDNQAETLKQNKVNLEQYLSIIGKQPEEFQEEARQSATDRLTTTYALETLAELEGITITDEDLEKEISDAIEASED
;
A
#
# COMPACT_ATOMS: atom_id res chain seq x y z
N GLU A 1 -10.12 14.93 -10.10
CA GLU A 1 -10.96 15.46 -9.01
C GLU A 1 -10.76 14.69 -7.70
N ALA A 2 -10.66 13.35 -7.70
CA ALA A 2 -10.46 12.55 -6.48
C ALA A 2 -9.24 13.05 -5.67
N VAL A 3 -8.08 13.20 -6.31
CA VAL A 3 -6.86 13.71 -5.65
C VAL A 3 -7.07 15.07 -4.97
N ILE A 4 -7.83 15.96 -5.60
CA ILE A 4 -8.13 17.28 -5.03
C ILE A 4 -9.04 17.15 -3.80
N THR A 5 -10.03 16.25 -3.88
CA THR A 5 -10.89 15.95 -2.74
C THR A 5 -10.08 15.36 -1.58
N ASP A 6 -9.17 14.45 -1.86
CA ASP A 6 -8.27 13.85 -0.86
C ASP A 6 -7.35 14.90 -0.24
N LEU A 7 -6.80 15.83 -1.04
CA LEU A 7 -6.00 16.94 -0.55
C LEU A 7 -6.80 17.88 0.35
N ARG A 8 -8.04 18.21 -0.06
CA ARG A 8 -8.93 19.02 0.78
C ARG A 8 -9.24 18.31 2.09
N TRP A 9 -9.51 17.01 2.03
CA TRP A 9 -9.80 16.21 3.21
C TRP A 9 -8.59 16.13 4.16
N ALA A 10 -7.39 15.91 3.63
CA ALA A 10 -6.15 15.86 4.41
C ALA A 10 -5.84 17.19 5.11
N ASN A 11 -6.13 18.33 4.44
CA ASN A 11 -5.87 19.67 4.95
C ASN A 11 -7.06 20.33 5.66
N SER A 12 -8.10 19.56 5.97
CA SER A 12 -9.28 20.04 6.68
C SER A 12 -9.17 19.83 8.20
N ASN A 13 -9.80 20.70 8.96
CA ASN A 13 -9.87 20.59 10.41
C ASN A 13 -11.12 19.82 10.85
N TRP A 14 -11.01 19.17 12.01
CA TRP A 14 -12.14 18.55 12.67
C TRP A 14 -12.94 19.59 13.44
N VAL A 15 -14.22 19.74 13.12
CA VAL A 15 -15.12 20.71 13.75
C VAL A 15 -16.24 19.96 14.48
N PRO A 16 -16.54 20.31 15.74
CA PRO A 16 -17.65 19.72 16.50
C PRO A 16 -18.99 19.93 15.79
N MET A 17 -19.84 18.90 15.79
CA MET A 17 -21.15 18.91 15.15
C MET A 17 -22.24 18.52 16.13
N GLU A 18 -23.37 19.27 16.11
CA GLU A 18 -24.57 18.95 16.89
C GLU A 18 -25.62 18.26 16.01
N ARG A 19 -25.22 17.18 15.33
CA ARG A 19 -26.10 16.35 14.47
C ARG A 19 -25.83 14.87 14.72
N PRO A 20 -26.73 13.98 14.31
CA PRO A 20 -26.44 12.55 14.31
C PRO A 20 -25.21 12.19 13.50
N VAL A 21 -24.57 11.08 13.89
CA VAL A 21 -23.36 10.53 13.26
C VAL A 21 -23.61 10.20 11.79
N ALA A 22 -22.71 10.64 10.94
CA ALA A 22 -22.67 10.31 9.52
C ALA A 22 -21.36 9.61 9.12
N ASN A 23 -21.29 9.11 7.89
CA ASN A 23 -20.05 8.60 7.34
C ASN A 23 -18.96 9.68 7.35
N ASP A 24 -17.72 9.23 7.56
CA ASP A 24 -16.50 10.04 7.62
C ASP A 24 -16.43 11.01 8.82
N ASP A 25 -17.36 10.89 9.80
CA ASP A 25 -17.24 11.59 11.05
C ASP A 25 -16.22 10.93 11.98
N GLN A 26 -15.51 11.76 12.74
CA GLN A 26 -14.72 11.33 13.89
C GLN A 26 -15.57 11.47 15.14
N ILE A 27 -15.78 10.38 15.85
CA ILE A 27 -16.58 10.36 17.06
C ILE A 27 -15.74 9.98 18.28
N THR A 28 -16.17 10.42 19.45
CA THR A 28 -15.65 9.96 20.73
C THR A 28 -16.72 9.13 21.42
N ILE A 29 -16.38 7.90 21.76
CA ILE A 29 -17.32 6.93 22.35
C ILE A 29 -16.76 6.30 23.62
N ASP A 30 -17.67 5.89 24.53
CA ASP A 30 -17.39 4.86 25.51
C ASP A 30 -17.86 3.52 24.96
N LEU A 31 -17.05 2.49 25.07
CA LEU A 31 -17.26 1.18 24.51
C LEU A 31 -17.15 0.10 25.59
N ILE A 32 -18.18 -0.67 25.76
CA ILE A 32 -18.16 -1.90 26.58
C ILE A 32 -18.49 -3.06 25.65
N ALA A 33 -17.65 -4.10 25.67
CA ALA A 33 -17.84 -5.31 24.87
C ALA A 33 -17.96 -6.54 25.81
N LYS A 34 -18.96 -7.38 25.56
CA LYS A 34 -19.22 -8.60 26.33
C LYS A 34 -19.40 -9.80 25.42
N VAL A 35 -18.84 -10.93 25.83
CA VAL A 35 -19.04 -12.23 25.22
C VAL A 35 -19.54 -13.20 26.32
N GLU A 36 -20.69 -13.86 26.10
CA GLU A 36 -21.28 -14.78 27.08
C GLU A 36 -21.40 -14.16 28.49
N ASP A 37 -21.86 -12.89 28.58
CA ASP A 37 -21.97 -12.09 29.80
C ASP A 37 -20.62 -11.71 30.48
N LYS A 38 -19.48 -12.14 29.92
CA LYS A 38 -18.15 -11.75 30.41
C LYS A 38 -17.69 -10.46 29.68
N GLU A 39 -17.33 -9.45 30.43
CA GLU A 39 -16.74 -8.23 29.89
C GLU A 39 -15.32 -8.52 29.33
N VAL A 40 -15.15 -8.29 28.03
CA VAL A 40 -13.88 -8.51 27.31
C VAL A 40 -13.18 -7.19 27.00
N ALA A 41 -13.92 -6.10 26.93
CA ALA A 41 -13.35 -4.75 26.81
C ALA A 41 -14.23 -3.72 27.49
N ASN A 42 -13.58 -2.71 28.09
CA ASN A 42 -14.22 -1.53 28.67
C ASN A 42 -13.29 -0.34 28.46
N GLN A 43 -13.62 0.51 27.51
CA GLN A 43 -12.80 1.62 27.09
C GLN A 43 -13.62 2.90 27.11
N THR A 44 -13.03 3.97 27.59
CA THR A 44 -13.66 5.30 27.65
C THR A 44 -12.90 6.27 26.76
N ASP A 45 -13.62 7.25 26.21
CA ASP A 45 -13.06 8.32 25.36
C ASP A 45 -12.31 7.80 24.12
N VAL A 46 -12.79 6.69 23.55
CA VAL A 46 -12.21 6.12 22.34
C VAL A 46 -12.55 7.00 21.13
N VAL A 47 -11.52 7.44 20.42
CA VAL A 47 -11.69 8.18 19.17
C VAL A 47 -11.87 7.15 18.03
N TYR A 48 -12.97 7.25 17.32
CA TYR A 48 -13.32 6.34 16.24
C TYR A 48 -13.70 7.12 14.97
N LEU A 49 -13.13 6.72 13.84
CA LEU A 49 -13.49 7.23 12.52
C LEU A 49 -14.57 6.33 11.91
N VAL A 50 -15.74 6.89 11.64
CA VAL A 50 -16.91 6.16 11.12
C VAL A 50 -16.79 6.06 9.60
N THR A 51 -16.14 5.01 9.11
CA THR A 51 -15.95 4.76 7.68
C THR A 51 -16.05 3.27 7.37
N GLU A 52 -16.49 2.93 6.17
CA GLU A 52 -16.60 1.53 5.69
C GLU A 52 -15.24 0.80 5.68
N HIS A 53 -14.13 1.56 5.58
CA HIS A 53 -12.78 1.00 5.58
C HIS A 53 -12.22 0.75 6.98
N ASN A 54 -12.92 1.18 8.04
CA ASN A 54 -12.52 0.93 9.40
C ASN A 54 -13.12 -0.39 9.92
N ASN A 55 -12.33 -1.45 9.85
CA ASN A 55 -12.73 -2.79 10.26
C ASN A 55 -12.50 -3.07 11.76
N ARG A 56 -12.22 -2.05 12.57
CA ARG A 56 -12.03 -2.20 14.02
C ARG A 56 -13.29 -1.83 14.79
N PRO A 57 -13.59 -2.52 15.90
CA PRO A 57 -12.99 -3.76 16.41
C PRO A 57 -13.33 -4.98 15.54
N VAL A 58 -14.39 -4.88 14.72
CA VAL A 58 -14.86 -5.93 13.82
C VAL A 58 -15.51 -5.29 12.59
N GLU A 59 -15.48 -5.99 11.48
CA GLU A 59 -16.09 -5.53 10.22
C GLU A 59 -17.58 -5.22 10.42
N GLY A 60 -18.03 -4.08 9.83
CA GLY A 60 -19.41 -3.64 9.93
C GLY A 60 -19.78 -2.89 11.23
N PHE A 61 -18.88 -2.77 12.19
CA PHE A 61 -19.12 -2.03 13.44
C PHE A 61 -19.54 -0.58 13.19
N HIS A 62 -18.93 0.12 12.22
CA HIS A 62 -19.26 1.49 11.84
C HIS A 62 -20.74 1.69 11.49
N ALA A 63 -21.37 0.69 10.85
CA ALA A 63 -22.77 0.80 10.39
C ALA A 63 -23.77 0.93 11.56
N TYR A 64 -23.46 0.36 12.71
CA TYR A 64 -24.29 0.47 13.91
C TYR A 64 -24.19 1.84 14.59
N LEU A 65 -23.13 2.60 14.29
CA LEU A 65 -22.89 3.92 14.87
C LEU A 65 -23.57 5.03 14.06
N LEU A 66 -23.95 4.77 12.81
CA LEU A 66 -24.65 5.74 11.99
C LEU A 66 -25.98 6.14 12.63
N ASP A 67 -26.33 7.40 12.45
CA ASP A 67 -27.55 8.04 12.96
C ASP A 67 -27.67 8.11 14.49
N MET A 68 -26.62 7.73 15.26
CA MET A 68 -26.60 7.92 16.71
C MET A 68 -26.59 9.42 17.05
N ALA A 69 -27.44 9.80 18.01
CA ALA A 69 -27.49 11.14 18.54
C ALA A 69 -26.45 11.33 19.68
N LEU A 70 -26.06 12.57 19.90
CA LEU A 70 -25.13 12.93 20.99
C LEU A 70 -25.70 12.46 22.36
N ASN A 71 -24.87 11.82 23.16
CA ASN A 71 -25.20 11.19 24.45
C ASN A 71 -26.17 9.97 24.34
N GLU A 72 -26.41 9.47 23.17
CA GLU A 72 -27.16 8.22 22.98
C GLU A 72 -26.29 7.02 23.37
N THR A 73 -26.94 6.04 24.04
CA THR A 73 -26.36 4.73 24.29
C THR A 73 -27.09 3.68 23.47
N LYS A 74 -26.35 2.94 22.66
CA LYS A 74 -26.88 1.89 21.78
C LYS A 74 -26.22 0.56 22.11
N THR A 75 -27.02 -0.51 22.19
CA THR A 75 -26.51 -1.88 22.39
C THR A 75 -26.83 -2.70 21.14
N PHE A 76 -25.88 -3.44 20.63
CA PHE A 76 -26.00 -4.28 19.46
C PHE A 76 -25.02 -5.45 19.51
N THR A 77 -25.28 -6.50 18.73
CA THR A 77 -24.46 -7.71 18.70
C THR A 77 -23.86 -7.90 17.32
N ILE A 78 -22.55 -8.21 17.27
CA ILE A 78 -21.84 -8.54 16.03
C ILE A 78 -21.07 -9.85 16.27
N PRO A 79 -21.13 -10.82 15.31
CA PRO A 79 -20.29 -12.01 15.37
C PRO A 79 -18.86 -11.69 14.97
N PHE A 80 -17.90 -12.20 15.72
CA PHE A 80 -16.48 -12.13 15.34
C PHE A 80 -16.12 -13.26 14.36
N PRO A 81 -15.21 -13.02 13.39
CA PRO A 81 -14.68 -14.06 12.52
C PRO A 81 -14.00 -15.19 13.32
N GLU A 82 -14.04 -16.43 12.81
CA GLU A 82 -13.37 -17.56 13.43
C GLU A 82 -11.84 -17.40 13.51
N GLU A 83 -11.27 -16.66 12.57
CA GLU A 83 -9.83 -16.39 12.46
C GLU A 83 -9.38 -15.11 13.19
N TYR A 84 -10.20 -14.57 14.10
CA TYR A 84 -9.84 -13.36 14.84
C TYR A 84 -8.65 -13.60 15.77
N GLU A 85 -7.76 -12.59 15.90
CA GLU A 85 -6.51 -12.71 16.67
C GLU A 85 -6.74 -13.10 18.15
N ASP A 86 -7.78 -12.55 18.77
CA ASP A 86 -8.15 -12.87 20.14
C ASP A 86 -9.08 -14.10 20.18
N LYS A 87 -8.52 -15.22 20.64
CA LYS A 87 -9.22 -16.50 20.77
C LYS A 87 -10.37 -16.49 21.79
N GLU A 88 -10.43 -15.51 22.70
CA GLU A 88 -11.54 -15.38 23.65
C GLU A 88 -12.83 -14.91 22.98
N VAL A 89 -12.72 -14.18 21.87
CA VAL A 89 -13.85 -13.61 21.11
C VAL A 89 -14.03 -14.25 19.72
N ALA A 90 -13.03 -14.94 19.18
CA ALA A 90 -13.08 -15.58 17.85
C ALA A 90 -14.29 -16.53 17.72
N GLY A 91 -15.06 -16.36 16.63
CA GLY A 91 -16.24 -17.17 16.31
C GLY A 91 -17.44 -16.98 17.24
N LYS A 92 -17.40 -16.01 18.17
CA LYS A 92 -18.49 -15.76 19.12
C LYS A 92 -19.26 -14.49 18.80
N GLU A 93 -20.49 -14.42 19.30
CA GLU A 93 -21.28 -13.18 19.29
C GLU A 93 -20.80 -12.27 20.42
N CYS A 94 -20.46 -11.03 20.07
CA CYS A 94 -20.08 -10.00 21.02
C CYS A 94 -21.17 -8.93 21.11
N GLU A 95 -21.65 -8.68 22.30
CA GLU A 95 -22.56 -7.58 22.60
C GLU A 95 -21.73 -6.32 22.88
N PHE A 96 -21.96 -5.30 22.10
CA PHE A 96 -21.36 -3.98 22.24
C PHE A 96 -22.38 -3.01 22.83
N THR A 97 -21.99 -2.32 23.89
CA THR A 97 -22.70 -1.15 24.40
C THR A 97 -21.84 0.09 24.16
N VAL A 98 -22.32 0.98 23.31
CA VAL A 98 -21.62 2.18 22.88
C VAL A 98 -22.40 3.41 23.35
N THR A 99 -21.69 4.35 24.00
CA THR A 99 -22.23 5.66 24.36
C THR A 99 -21.49 6.74 23.57
N LEU A 100 -22.21 7.54 22.79
CA LEU A 100 -21.66 8.61 21.96
C LEU A 100 -21.44 9.85 22.81
N LYS A 101 -20.21 10.39 22.85
CA LYS A 101 -19.84 11.59 23.62
C LYS A 101 -19.62 12.83 22.79
N ASP A 102 -19.03 12.68 21.59
CA ASP A 102 -18.69 13.81 20.74
C ASP A 102 -18.76 13.39 19.27
N VAL A 103 -19.14 14.31 18.41
CA VAL A 103 -19.17 14.14 16.95
C VAL A 103 -18.39 15.29 16.33
N LYS A 104 -17.44 14.97 15.47
CA LYS A 104 -16.68 15.92 14.67
C LYS A 104 -16.74 15.55 13.21
N ALA A 105 -16.99 16.51 12.36
CA ALA A 105 -16.91 16.36 10.91
C ALA A 105 -15.70 17.12 10.36
N LYS A 106 -15.21 16.71 9.21
CA LYS A 106 -14.22 17.48 8.46
C LYS A 106 -14.89 18.71 7.84
N ASP A 107 -14.41 19.88 8.21
CA ASP A 107 -14.75 21.11 7.52
C ASP A 107 -13.85 21.25 6.31
N LEU A 108 -14.36 20.77 5.15
CA LEU A 108 -13.57 20.74 3.92
C LEU A 108 -13.22 22.16 3.49
N ALA A 109 -11.92 22.46 3.48
CA ALA A 109 -11.42 23.73 2.99
C ALA A 109 -12.03 24.10 1.63
N GLU A 110 -12.40 25.35 1.44
CA GLU A 110 -12.84 25.83 0.13
C GLU A 110 -11.72 25.66 -0.90
N LEU A 111 -12.08 25.28 -2.12
CA LEU A 111 -11.12 25.10 -3.19
C LEU A 111 -10.88 26.46 -3.87
N ASP A 112 -10.07 27.27 -3.26
CA ASP A 112 -9.68 28.59 -3.71
C ASP A 112 -8.16 28.74 -3.86
N ASP A 113 -7.71 29.88 -4.29
CA ASP A 113 -6.28 30.15 -4.52
C ASP A 113 -5.48 30.19 -3.20
N GLU A 114 -6.12 30.48 -2.06
CA GLU A 114 -5.47 30.41 -0.75
C GLU A 114 -5.21 28.96 -0.34
N PHE A 115 -6.17 28.07 -0.64
CA PHE A 115 -5.97 26.64 -0.46
C PHE A 115 -4.81 26.12 -1.33
N ALA A 116 -4.76 26.51 -2.62
CA ALA A 116 -3.69 26.11 -3.52
C ALA A 116 -2.30 26.50 -2.98
N LYS A 117 -2.14 27.73 -2.49
CA LYS A 117 -0.92 28.22 -1.83
C LYS A 117 -0.55 27.44 -0.58
N GLY A 118 -1.54 26.95 0.16
CA GLY A 118 -1.34 26.17 1.40
C GLY A 118 -0.89 24.72 1.15
N ILE A 119 -1.10 24.17 -0.05
CA ILE A 119 -0.75 22.78 -0.36
C ILE A 119 0.76 22.58 -0.57
N GLY A 120 1.47 23.60 -1.07
CA GLY A 120 2.92 23.53 -1.27
C GLY A 120 3.49 24.75 -1.96
N ASP A 121 4.80 24.89 -1.87
CA ASP A 121 5.52 25.97 -2.54
C ASP A 121 5.41 25.81 -4.07
N GLY A 122 4.88 26.81 -4.74
CA GLY A 122 4.84 26.89 -6.20
C GLY A 122 3.45 26.93 -6.83
N PHE A 123 2.38 26.95 -6.05
CA PHE A 123 1.03 27.15 -6.58
C PHE A 123 0.47 28.49 -6.15
N GLU A 124 0.16 29.35 -7.11
CA GLU A 124 -0.50 30.64 -6.88
C GLU A 124 -2.03 30.54 -7.06
N THR A 125 -2.48 29.56 -7.85
CA THR A 125 -3.89 29.39 -8.21
C THR A 125 -4.32 27.92 -8.20
N VAL A 126 -5.63 27.71 -8.03
CA VAL A 126 -6.25 26.36 -8.19
C VAL A 126 -6.02 25.80 -9.59
N ALA A 127 -5.93 26.67 -10.62
CA ALA A 127 -5.68 26.23 -11.98
C ALA A 127 -4.29 25.60 -12.13
N GLU A 128 -3.26 26.20 -11.55
CA GLU A 128 -1.89 25.68 -11.53
C GLU A 128 -1.81 24.35 -10.75
N LEU A 129 -2.44 24.29 -9.57
CA LEU A 129 -2.52 23.04 -8.79
C LEU A 129 -3.18 21.91 -9.60
N ARG A 130 -4.28 22.20 -10.31
CA ARG A 130 -4.96 21.22 -11.17
C ARG A 130 -4.10 20.77 -12.34
N GLU A 131 -3.40 21.69 -12.97
CA GLU A 131 -2.50 21.40 -14.09
C GLU A 131 -1.33 20.52 -13.63
N GLN A 132 -0.71 20.83 -12.51
CA GLN A 132 0.37 20.02 -11.96
C GLN A 132 -0.11 18.60 -11.57
N ILE A 133 -1.23 18.48 -10.88
CA ILE A 133 -1.81 17.17 -10.56
C ILE A 133 -2.08 16.37 -11.84
N LYS A 134 -2.63 17.01 -12.86
CA LYS A 134 -2.90 16.36 -14.15
C LYS A 134 -1.60 15.89 -14.82
N ASN A 135 -0.57 16.71 -14.81
CA ASN A 135 0.73 16.37 -15.39
C ASN A 135 1.38 15.21 -14.64
N ASN A 136 1.39 15.25 -13.31
CA ASN A 136 1.91 14.15 -12.47
C ASN A 136 1.16 12.83 -12.70
N LEU A 137 -0.17 12.88 -12.78
CA LEU A 137 -0.99 11.70 -13.07
C LEU A 137 -0.74 11.18 -14.48
N PHE A 138 -0.57 12.06 -15.46
CA PHE A 138 -0.25 11.69 -16.84
C PHE A 138 1.14 11.05 -16.94
N GLU A 139 2.15 11.64 -16.33
CA GLU A 139 3.52 11.11 -16.31
C GLU A 139 3.57 9.75 -15.61
N ASN A 140 2.91 9.60 -14.45
CA ASN A 140 2.82 8.32 -13.75
C ASN A 140 2.11 7.26 -14.58
N ALA A 141 0.98 7.61 -15.22
CA ALA A 141 0.25 6.69 -16.09
C ALA A 141 1.07 6.29 -17.31
N ASN A 142 1.77 7.24 -17.92
CA ASN A 142 2.63 6.99 -19.08
C ASN A 142 3.83 6.09 -18.70
N THR A 143 4.49 6.39 -17.58
CA THR A 143 5.60 5.56 -17.07
C THR A 143 5.14 4.15 -16.75
N THR A 144 3.96 4.00 -16.12
CA THR A 144 3.39 2.69 -15.81
C THR A 144 3.05 1.92 -17.09
N ALA A 145 2.37 2.56 -18.05
CA ALA A 145 2.04 1.95 -19.33
C ALA A 145 3.28 1.53 -20.13
N GLN A 146 4.34 2.37 -20.11
CA GLN A 146 5.60 2.06 -20.75
C GLN A 146 6.26 0.82 -20.12
N ARG A 147 6.33 0.76 -18.80
CA ARG A 147 6.87 -0.41 -18.08
C ARG A 147 6.07 -1.68 -18.34
N GLU A 148 4.75 -1.59 -18.34
CA GLU A 148 3.89 -2.73 -18.66
C GLU A 148 4.10 -3.22 -20.11
N TYR A 149 4.27 -2.29 -21.04
CA TYR A 149 4.54 -2.62 -22.43
C TYR A 149 5.89 -3.31 -22.59
N GLU A 150 6.95 -2.78 -21.98
CA GLU A 150 8.29 -3.37 -21.97
C GLU A 150 8.29 -4.77 -21.33
N ASN A 151 7.63 -4.93 -20.18
CA ASN A 151 7.50 -6.23 -19.53
C ASN A 151 6.78 -7.26 -20.42
N LYS A 152 5.71 -6.86 -21.11
CA LYS A 152 5.02 -7.76 -22.07
C LYS A 152 5.92 -8.17 -23.24
N ILE A 153 6.75 -7.27 -23.74
CA ILE A 153 7.73 -7.60 -24.80
C ILE A 153 8.75 -8.61 -24.26
N LEU A 154 9.28 -8.39 -23.04
CA LEU A 154 10.24 -9.29 -22.41
C LEU A 154 9.62 -10.68 -22.14
N GLU A 155 8.38 -10.73 -21.67
CA GLU A 155 7.67 -11.98 -21.47
C GLU A 155 7.46 -12.72 -22.80
N GLU A 156 7.06 -12.02 -23.85
CA GLU A 156 6.88 -12.65 -25.16
C GLU A 156 8.20 -13.14 -25.75
N LEU A 157 9.30 -12.38 -25.59
CA LEU A 157 10.63 -12.80 -25.99
C LEU A 157 11.04 -14.07 -25.22
N LYS A 158 10.86 -14.08 -23.89
CA LYS A 158 11.15 -15.22 -23.03
C LYS A 158 10.36 -16.47 -23.45
N ASN A 159 9.05 -16.31 -23.70
CA ASN A 159 8.17 -17.40 -24.10
C ASN A 159 8.56 -18.03 -25.47
N ARG A 160 9.18 -17.25 -26.36
CA ARG A 160 9.69 -17.70 -27.68
C ARG A 160 11.13 -18.20 -27.62
N SER A 161 11.81 -18.04 -26.48
CA SER A 161 13.20 -18.45 -26.31
C SER A 161 13.29 -19.80 -25.61
N THR A 162 14.37 -20.52 -25.86
CA THR A 162 14.71 -21.75 -25.16
C THR A 162 16.08 -21.57 -24.53
N LEU A 163 16.15 -21.65 -23.20
CA LEU A 163 17.41 -21.58 -22.48
C LEU A 163 17.98 -23.00 -22.28
N GLU A 164 19.20 -23.21 -22.77
CA GLU A 164 20.02 -24.37 -22.44
C GLU A 164 21.17 -23.90 -21.52
N ALA A 165 20.89 -23.79 -20.22
CA ALA A 165 21.88 -23.43 -19.22
C ALA A 165 22.37 -24.65 -18.44
N SER A 166 23.64 -24.64 -18.06
CA SER A 166 24.16 -25.64 -17.14
C SER A 166 23.54 -25.50 -15.76
N GLN A 167 23.35 -26.63 -15.07
CA GLN A 167 22.83 -26.65 -13.70
C GLN A 167 23.64 -25.75 -12.76
N ILE A 168 24.96 -25.74 -12.95
CA ILE A 168 25.91 -24.93 -12.14
C ILE A 168 25.60 -23.44 -12.28
N LEU A 169 25.28 -22.98 -13.49
CA LEU A 169 24.96 -21.57 -13.74
C LEU A 169 23.64 -21.16 -13.05
N ILE A 170 22.63 -22.02 -13.15
CA ILE A 170 21.34 -21.80 -12.46
C ILE A 170 21.55 -21.78 -10.94
N ASP A 171 22.34 -22.70 -10.40
CA ASP A 171 22.60 -22.76 -8.97
C ASP A 171 23.39 -21.52 -8.47
N GLN A 172 24.36 -21.03 -9.25
CA GLN A 172 25.07 -19.79 -8.94
C GLN A 172 24.17 -18.56 -8.93
N GLU A 173 23.33 -18.43 -9.93
CA GLU A 173 22.37 -17.30 -10.00
C GLU A 173 21.32 -17.39 -8.88
N THR A 174 20.86 -18.61 -8.56
CA THR A 174 19.96 -18.85 -7.42
C THR A 174 20.59 -18.38 -6.11
N GLN A 175 21.85 -18.75 -5.88
CA GLN A 175 22.57 -18.34 -4.67
C GLN A 175 22.76 -16.82 -4.63
N ALA A 176 23.09 -16.19 -5.76
CA ALA A 176 23.21 -14.74 -5.84
C ALA A 176 21.89 -14.01 -5.50
N ILE A 177 20.75 -14.53 -5.95
CA ILE A 177 19.43 -13.98 -5.59
C ILE A 177 19.19 -14.09 -4.09
N ILE A 178 19.46 -15.25 -3.49
CA ILE A 178 19.28 -15.48 -2.05
C ILE A 178 20.19 -14.55 -1.24
N ASP A 179 21.46 -14.43 -1.62
CA ASP A 179 22.45 -13.60 -0.93
C ASP A 179 22.07 -12.11 -1.00
N ASN A 180 21.61 -11.62 -2.16
CA ASN A 180 21.15 -10.25 -2.32
C ASN A 180 19.91 -9.97 -1.45
N GLN A 181 18.97 -10.91 -1.39
CA GLN A 181 17.79 -10.77 -0.54
C GLN A 181 18.20 -10.73 0.95
N ALA A 182 19.11 -11.63 1.36
CA ALA A 182 19.60 -11.67 2.73
C ALA A 182 20.33 -10.38 3.12
N GLU A 183 21.14 -9.80 2.22
CA GLU A 183 21.81 -8.53 2.48
C GLU A 183 20.83 -7.36 2.59
N THR A 184 19.81 -7.31 1.72
CA THR A 184 18.74 -6.28 1.80
C THR A 184 17.97 -6.37 3.12
N LEU A 185 17.64 -7.58 3.57
CA LEU A 185 16.98 -7.80 4.85
C LEU A 185 17.87 -7.38 6.03
N LYS A 186 19.17 -7.66 5.96
CA LYS A 186 20.14 -7.29 6.99
C LYS A 186 20.28 -5.78 7.15
N GLN A 187 20.21 -4.99 6.07
CA GLN A 187 20.15 -3.53 6.12
C GLN A 187 18.94 -3.04 6.93
N ASN A 188 17.82 -3.76 6.87
CA ASN A 188 16.62 -3.52 7.66
C ASN A 188 16.64 -4.21 9.05
N LYS A 189 17.79 -4.76 9.49
CA LYS A 189 17.98 -5.46 10.77
C LYS A 189 17.10 -6.71 10.95
N VAL A 190 16.71 -7.34 9.84
CA VAL A 190 15.95 -8.61 9.81
C VAL A 190 16.84 -9.67 9.20
N ASN A 191 16.85 -10.88 9.76
CA ASN A 191 17.51 -12.02 9.11
C ASN A 191 16.52 -12.81 8.24
N LEU A 192 17.04 -13.63 7.32
CA LEU A 192 16.23 -14.39 6.37
C LEU A 192 15.25 -15.36 7.08
N GLU A 193 15.67 -16.02 8.15
CA GLU A 193 14.82 -16.97 8.90
C GLU A 193 13.63 -16.24 9.55
N GLN A 194 13.88 -15.08 10.16
CA GLN A 194 12.83 -14.24 10.73
C GLN A 194 11.85 -13.78 9.66
N TYR A 195 12.35 -13.32 8.51
CA TYR A 195 11.54 -12.92 7.39
C TYR A 195 10.64 -14.06 6.90
N LEU A 196 11.20 -15.24 6.66
CA LEU A 196 10.45 -16.41 6.22
C LEU A 196 9.37 -16.83 7.24
N SER A 197 9.69 -16.74 8.54
CA SER A 197 8.73 -17.01 9.61
C SER A 197 7.56 -16.01 9.61
N ILE A 198 7.84 -14.71 9.38
CA ILE A 198 6.81 -13.67 9.32
C ILE A 198 5.85 -13.87 8.14
N ILE A 199 6.39 -14.24 6.98
CA ILE A 199 5.57 -14.47 5.78
C ILE A 199 4.99 -15.89 5.70
N GLY A 200 5.27 -16.75 6.70
CA GLY A 200 4.76 -18.13 6.79
C GLY A 200 5.30 -19.07 5.73
N LYS A 201 6.50 -18.81 5.18
CA LYS A 201 7.09 -19.56 4.08
C LYS A 201 8.21 -20.49 4.55
N GLN A 202 8.28 -21.70 3.99
CA GLN A 202 9.37 -22.64 4.29
C GLN A 202 10.64 -22.31 3.50
N PRO A 203 11.84 -22.56 4.04
CA PRO A 203 13.12 -22.29 3.35
C PRO A 203 13.24 -22.98 2.00
N GLU A 204 12.71 -24.19 1.86
CA GLU A 204 12.71 -24.97 0.62
C GLU A 204 11.85 -24.34 -0.46
N GLU A 205 10.68 -23.81 -0.09
CA GLU A 205 9.79 -23.08 -1.01
C GLU A 205 10.45 -21.79 -1.51
N PHE A 206 11.10 -21.07 -0.60
CA PHE A 206 11.85 -19.87 -0.96
C PHE A 206 13.01 -20.17 -1.91
N GLN A 207 13.75 -21.26 -1.67
CA GLN A 207 14.83 -21.69 -2.55
C GLN A 207 14.33 -22.07 -3.95
N GLU A 208 13.18 -22.75 -4.06
CA GLU A 208 12.58 -23.11 -5.35
C GLU A 208 12.10 -21.87 -6.13
N GLU A 209 11.51 -20.89 -5.44
CA GLU A 209 11.15 -19.62 -6.05
C GLU A 209 12.38 -18.84 -6.52
N ALA A 210 13.42 -18.80 -5.72
CA ALA A 210 14.69 -18.18 -6.11
C ALA A 210 15.29 -18.86 -7.34
N ARG A 211 15.18 -20.20 -7.43
CA ARG A 211 15.62 -20.98 -8.58
C ARG A 211 14.79 -20.68 -9.83
N GLN A 212 13.48 -20.57 -9.69
CA GLN A 212 12.62 -20.20 -10.82
C GLN A 212 12.97 -18.78 -11.30
N SER A 213 13.15 -17.85 -10.37
CA SER A 213 13.56 -16.47 -10.67
C SER A 213 14.93 -16.39 -11.34
N ALA A 214 15.87 -17.24 -10.92
CA ALA A 214 17.20 -17.38 -11.55
C ALA A 214 17.08 -17.85 -13.00
N THR A 215 16.27 -18.87 -13.23
CA THR A 215 16.03 -19.40 -14.59
C THR A 215 15.40 -18.36 -15.50
N ASP A 216 14.39 -17.65 -14.99
CA ASP A 216 13.70 -16.59 -15.73
C ASP A 216 14.63 -15.43 -16.06
N ARG A 217 15.47 -15.01 -15.11
CA ARG A 217 16.46 -13.95 -15.30
C ARG A 217 17.53 -14.33 -16.34
N LEU A 218 18.07 -15.54 -16.24
CA LEU A 218 19.03 -16.05 -17.21
C LEU A 218 18.41 -16.16 -18.61
N THR A 219 17.16 -16.65 -18.70
CA THR A 219 16.45 -16.74 -19.98
C THR A 219 16.30 -15.37 -20.61
N THR A 220 15.88 -14.37 -19.84
CA THR A 220 15.71 -13.00 -20.33
C THR A 220 17.04 -12.40 -20.79
N THR A 221 18.10 -12.56 -19.98
CA THR A 221 19.42 -12.02 -20.27
C THR A 221 19.97 -12.61 -21.57
N TYR A 222 20.02 -13.92 -21.69
CA TYR A 222 20.55 -14.57 -22.89
C TYR A 222 19.68 -14.40 -24.13
N ALA A 223 18.36 -14.29 -23.96
CA ALA A 223 17.47 -13.97 -25.08
C ALA A 223 17.71 -12.56 -25.61
N LEU A 224 17.93 -11.59 -24.74
CA LEU A 224 18.27 -10.21 -25.11
C LEU A 224 19.66 -10.13 -25.75
N GLU A 225 20.67 -10.78 -25.17
CA GLU A 225 22.02 -10.83 -25.74
C GLU A 225 22.00 -11.43 -27.16
N THR A 226 21.32 -12.57 -27.34
CA THR A 226 21.19 -13.23 -28.65
C THR A 226 20.46 -12.33 -29.63
N LEU A 227 19.37 -11.66 -29.20
CA LEU A 227 18.64 -10.71 -30.05
C LEU A 227 19.52 -9.54 -30.47
N ALA A 228 20.29 -8.98 -29.54
CA ALA A 228 21.21 -7.89 -29.82
C ALA A 228 22.29 -8.27 -30.85
N GLU A 229 22.85 -9.49 -30.73
CA GLU A 229 23.78 -10.04 -31.68
C GLU A 229 23.16 -10.22 -33.09
N LEU A 230 21.96 -10.80 -33.15
CA LEU A 230 21.24 -11.02 -34.40
C LEU A 230 20.87 -9.71 -35.13
N GLU A 231 20.50 -8.69 -34.39
CA GLU A 231 20.15 -7.37 -34.90
C GLU A 231 21.38 -6.48 -35.12
N GLY A 232 22.59 -6.95 -34.76
CA GLY A 232 23.84 -6.20 -34.92
C GLY A 232 23.92 -4.95 -34.04
N ILE A 233 23.26 -4.97 -32.89
CA ILE A 233 23.27 -3.87 -31.92
C ILE A 233 24.63 -3.87 -31.24
N THR A 234 25.38 -2.78 -31.39
CA THR A 234 26.69 -2.57 -30.75
C THR A 234 26.65 -1.32 -29.90
N ILE A 235 27.24 -1.36 -28.74
CA ILE A 235 27.42 -0.18 -27.89
C ILE A 235 28.64 0.60 -28.44
N THR A 236 28.43 1.88 -28.68
CA THR A 236 29.52 2.79 -29.08
C THR A 236 30.12 3.51 -27.89
N ASP A 237 31.31 4.08 -28.05
CA ASP A 237 31.93 4.90 -27.00
C ASP A 237 31.06 6.12 -26.65
N GLU A 238 30.32 6.66 -27.63
CA GLU A 238 29.39 7.79 -27.47
C GLU A 238 28.19 7.39 -26.62
N ASP A 239 27.64 6.15 -26.77
CA ASP A 239 26.56 5.63 -25.96
C ASP A 239 27.01 5.49 -24.52
N LEU A 240 28.24 5.02 -24.28
CA LEU A 240 28.81 4.85 -22.97
C LEU A 240 29.06 6.19 -22.26
N GLU A 241 29.62 7.17 -22.97
CA GLU A 241 29.83 8.51 -22.44
C GLU A 241 28.52 9.22 -22.07
N LYS A 242 27.49 9.03 -22.88
CA LYS A 242 26.16 9.57 -22.59
C LYS A 242 25.58 8.94 -21.31
N GLU A 243 25.59 7.61 -21.19
CA GLU A 243 25.06 6.90 -20.01
C GLU A 243 25.79 7.28 -18.73
N ILE A 244 27.13 7.47 -18.81
CA ILE A 244 27.93 7.94 -17.68
C ILE A 244 27.51 9.39 -17.30
N SER A 245 27.31 10.27 -18.27
CA SER A 245 26.86 11.64 -18.01
C SER A 245 25.49 11.68 -17.35
N ASP A 246 24.53 10.94 -17.90
CA ASP A 246 23.16 10.82 -17.37
C ASP A 246 23.16 10.26 -15.92
N ALA A 247 24.02 9.28 -15.64
CA ALA A 247 24.17 8.72 -14.30
C ALA A 247 24.81 9.71 -13.29
N ILE A 248 25.74 10.54 -13.73
CA ILE A 248 26.34 11.59 -12.89
C ILE A 248 25.29 12.67 -12.58
N GLU A 249 24.56 13.15 -13.58
CA GLU A 249 23.49 14.13 -13.37
C GLU A 249 22.42 13.63 -12.40
N ALA A 250 22.00 12.37 -12.53
CA ALA A 250 21.03 11.73 -11.62
C ALA A 250 21.56 11.54 -10.17
N SER A 251 22.87 11.61 -9.95
CA SER A 251 23.48 11.45 -8.61
C SER A 251 23.70 12.79 -7.88
N GLU A 252 23.54 13.92 -8.57
CA GLU A 252 23.71 15.26 -8.00
C GLU A 252 22.38 15.89 -7.52
N ASP A 253 21.21 15.26 -7.80
CA ASP A 253 19.87 15.63 -7.32
C ASP A 253 19.48 14.78 -6.08
#